data_9b47b42a20d767c0036caed180060c44
#
_entry.id   9b47b42a20d767c0036caed180060c44
#
_cell.length_a   1.000
_cell.length_b   1.000
_cell.length_c   1.000
_cell.angle_alpha   90.00
_cell.angle_beta   90.00
_cell.angle_gamma   90.00
#
_symmetry.space_group_name_H-M   'P 1'
#
loop_
_entity.id
_entity.type
_entity.pdbx_description
1 polymer ?
#
loop_
_entity_poly.entity_id
_entity_poly.type
_entity_poly.pdbx_seq_one_letter_code
_entity_poly.pdbx_strand_id
1 'polypeptide(L)'
;MSNTTSSIITIGREYGSSGRQIGQEVAKYFGIKCYDKELLEHAANDSGICKELFEHHDEKPTNSFLYSLVMDTYSFGYSSAGFNDMPMNHKIFLAQFDAIKKLAGEGPCVMVGRCADYALSDWPDCFSIFVHADLDVRIRRIASKYGKSDREAKDLINKTDKSRASYYNYYTNKKWGSAKDYNLCIDSGKLGLDNAAKVIIDAVQIFDASKKK
;
A
#
# COMPACT_ATOMS: atom_id res chain seq x y z
N MET A 1 -12.94 14.18 -21.36
CA MET A 1 -11.94 13.12 -21.07
C MET A 1 -12.69 11.94 -20.49
N SER A 2 -12.38 10.71 -20.87
CA SER A 2 -13.07 9.54 -20.34
C SER A 2 -12.70 9.36 -18.87
N ASN A 3 -13.68 9.07 -18.01
CA ASN A 3 -13.46 8.76 -16.59
C ASN A 3 -12.97 7.29 -16.40
N THR A 4 -12.22 6.76 -17.36
CA THR A 4 -11.72 5.39 -17.33
C THR A 4 -10.20 5.38 -17.28
N THR A 5 -9.62 4.38 -16.63
CA THR A 5 -8.18 4.12 -16.61
C THR A 5 -7.90 2.65 -16.90
N SER A 6 -6.75 2.35 -17.47
CA SER A 6 -6.21 0.99 -17.58
C SER A 6 -5.17 0.70 -16.50
N SER A 7 -4.84 1.70 -15.68
CA SER A 7 -3.77 1.60 -14.70
C SER A 7 -4.20 0.94 -13.40
N ILE A 8 -3.25 0.26 -12.78
CA ILE A 8 -3.30 -0.15 -11.38
C ILE A 8 -2.60 0.93 -10.57
N ILE A 9 -3.29 1.49 -9.60
CA ILE A 9 -2.83 2.63 -8.81
C ILE A 9 -2.46 2.13 -7.42
N THR A 10 -1.20 2.27 -7.02
CA THR A 10 -0.77 1.90 -5.66
C THR A 10 -0.52 3.14 -4.82
N ILE A 11 -0.96 3.14 -3.56
CA ILE A 11 -0.86 4.29 -2.66
C ILE A 11 -0.13 3.92 -1.36
N GLY A 12 1.16 4.26 -1.29
CA GLY A 12 1.90 4.38 -0.04
C GLY A 12 1.45 5.65 0.71
N ARG A 13 1.47 5.63 2.05
CA ARG A 13 0.92 6.77 2.80
C ARG A 13 1.44 6.87 4.23
N GLU A 14 1.71 8.06 4.70
CA GLU A 14 1.88 8.36 6.12
C GLU A 14 0.54 8.26 6.87
N TYR A 15 0.58 7.97 8.17
CA TYR A 15 -0.62 7.94 9.00
C TYR A 15 -1.12 9.36 9.26
N GLY A 16 -2.42 9.59 9.02
CA GLY A 16 -3.01 10.93 9.10
C GLY A 16 -2.84 11.80 7.84
N SER A 17 -2.16 11.32 6.78
CA SER A 17 -2.07 12.04 5.50
C SER A 17 -3.34 11.98 4.66
N SER A 18 -4.37 11.29 5.07
CA SER A 18 -5.61 11.02 4.31
C SER A 18 -5.41 10.19 3.03
N GLY A 19 -4.26 9.52 2.85
CA GLY A 19 -3.97 8.76 1.63
C GLY A 19 -5.01 7.67 1.31
N ARG A 20 -5.63 7.04 2.34
CA ARG A 20 -6.74 6.10 2.14
C ARG A 20 -7.96 6.77 1.53
N GLN A 21 -8.39 7.91 2.08
CA GLN A 21 -9.55 8.65 1.58
C GLN A 21 -9.31 9.16 0.16
N ILE A 22 -8.10 9.67 -0.10
CA ILE A 22 -7.68 10.09 -1.45
C ILE A 22 -7.76 8.91 -2.42
N GLY A 23 -7.29 7.71 -2.04
CA GLY A 23 -7.40 6.51 -2.87
C GLY A 23 -8.85 6.12 -3.18
N GLN A 24 -9.74 6.25 -2.21
CA GLN A 24 -11.17 6.02 -2.40
C GLN A 24 -11.81 7.02 -3.38
N GLU A 25 -11.46 8.31 -3.29
CA GLU A 25 -11.94 9.33 -4.23
C GLU A 25 -11.40 9.11 -5.65
N VAL A 26 -10.13 8.73 -5.79
CA VAL A 26 -9.53 8.37 -7.09
C VAL A 26 -10.24 7.15 -7.70
N ALA A 27 -10.47 6.11 -6.91
CA ALA A 27 -11.18 4.91 -7.36
C ALA A 27 -12.62 5.21 -7.79
N LYS A 28 -13.32 6.04 -7.02
CA LYS A 28 -14.67 6.50 -7.32
C LYS A 28 -14.72 7.27 -8.63
N TYR A 29 -13.77 8.17 -8.87
CA TYR A 29 -13.70 8.94 -10.13
C TYR A 29 -13.55 8.03 -11.35
N PHE A 30 -12.71 7.02 -11.28
CA PHE A 30 -12.49 6.08 -12.40
C PHE A 30 -13.52 4.95 -12.47
N GLY A 31 -14.39 4.80 -11.47
CA GLY A 31 -15.35 3.69 -11.38
C GLY A 31 -14.69 2.33 -11.16
N ILE A 32 -13.55 2.29 -10.47
CA ILE A 32 -12.75 1.10 -10.19
C ILE A 32 -12.76 0.73 -8.70
N LYS A 33 -12.39 -0.51 -8.36
CA LYS A 33 -12.32 -0.95 -6.97
C LYS A 33 -11.14 -0.31 -6.22
N CYS A 34 -11.34 -0.06 -4.91
CA CYS A 34 -10.28 0.37 -4.01
C CYS A 34 -10.08 -0.70 -2.93
N TYR A 35 -8.91 -1.31 -2.92
CA TYR A 35 -8.54 -2.36 -1.97
C TYR A 35 -7.65 -1.78 -0.86
N ASP A 36 -8.07 -1.92 0.39
CA ASP A 36 -7.29 -1.61 1.60
C ASP A 36 -7.39 -2.80 2.58
N LYS A 37 -8.36 -2.80 3.48
CA LYS A 37 -8.57 -3.94 4.39
C LYS A 37 -9.13 -5.16 3.66
N GLU A 38 -9.89 -4.96 2.62
CA GLU A 38 -10.47 -5.99 1.77
C GLU A 38 -9.38 -6.89 1.15
N LEU A 39 -8.18 -6.35 0.91
CA LEU A 39 -7.04 -7.14 0.45
C LEU A 39 -6.65 -8.24 1.44
N LEU A 40 -6.78 -7.98 2.74
CA LEU A 40 -6.52 -8.97 3.78
C LEU A 40 -7.53 -10.12 3.74
N GLU A 41 -8.80 -9.83 3.42
CA GLU A 41 -9.84 -10.84 3.28
C GLU A 41 -9.57 -11.74 2.07
N HIS A 42 -9.18 -11.16 0.95
CA HIS A 42 -8.78 -11.93 -0.23
C HIS A 42 -7.56 -12.82 0.06
N ALA A 43 -6.52 -12.27 0.70
CA ALA A 43 -5.34 -13.03 1.07
C ALA A 43 -5.66 -14.16 2.06
N ALA A 44 -6.54 -13.94 3.04
CA ALA A 44 -6.97 -14.94 3.99
C ALA A 44 -7.74 -16.08 3.30
N ASN A 45 -8.71 -15.76 2.45
CA ASN A 45 -9.52 -16.74 1.73
C ASN A 45 -8.67 -17.61 0.80
N ASP A 46 -7.71 -17.02 0.09
CA ASP A 46 -6.89 -17.74 -0.88
C ASP A 46 -5.78 -18.59 -0.21
N SER A 47 -5.25 -18.16 0.94
CA SER A 47 -4.16 -18.86 1.64
C SER A 47 -4.63 -19.90 2.66
N GLY A 48 -5.90 -19.89 3.04
CA GLY A 48 -6.43 -20.72 4.14
C GLY A 48 -5.97 -20.30 5.53
N ILE A 49 -5.29 -19.16 5.67
CA ILE A 49 -4.89 -18.60 6.96
C ILE A 49 -6.05 -17.77 7.51
N CYS A 50 -6.39 -17.90 8.79
CA CYS A 50 -7.55 -17.19 9.33
C CYS A 50 -7.35 -15.65 9.31
N LYS A 51 -8.45 -14.92 9.10
CA LYS A 51 -8.46 -13.46 8.93
C LYS A 51 -7.88 -12.70 10.13
N GLU A 52 -8.14 -13.19 11.33
CA GLU A 52 -7.66 -12.59 12.58
C GLU A 52 -6.12 -12.54 12.65
N LEU A 53 -5.45 -13.55 12.09
CA LEU A 53 -3.99 -13.57 12.00
C LEU A 53 -3.47 -12.50 11.03
N PHE A 54 -4.17 -12.27 9.92
CA PHE A 54 -3.81 -11.18 9.01
C PHE A 54 -3.97 -9.81 9.69
N GLU A 55 -5.07 -9.57 10.39
CA GLU A 55 -5.30 -8.30 11.10
C GLU A 55 -4.27 -8.07 12.22
N HIS A 56 -3.90 -9.14 12.93
CA HIS A 56 -2.92 -9.06 14.02
C HIS A 56 -1.48 -8.80 13.52
N HIS A 57 -1.14 -9.29 12.34
CA HIS A 57 0.20 -9.19 11.75
C HIS A 57 0.31 -8.14 10.63
N ASP A 58 -0.77 -7.41 10.33
CA ASP A 58 -0.81 -6.42 9.25
C ASP A 58 0.28 -5.33 9.43
N GLU A 59 1.09 -5.14 8.41
CA GLU A 59 2.20 -4.19 8.37
C GLU A 59 3.18 -4.30 9.58
N LYS A 60 3.40 -5.51 10.11
CA LYS A 60 4.39 -5.78 11.17
C LYS A 60 5.61 -6.51 10.61
N PRO A 61 6.83 -6.00 10.83
CA PRO A 61 8.06 -6.66 10.37
C PRO A 61 8.41 -7.89 11.21
N THR A 62 9.17 -8.81 10.61
CA THR A 62 9.82 -9.94 11.29
C THR A 62 11.31 -9.68 11.55
N ASN A 63 11.94 -10.51 12.39
CA ASN A 63 13.38 -10.43 12.64
C ASN A 63 14.22 -10.81 11.40
N SER A 64 15.31 -10.12 11.21
CA SER A 64 16.12 -9.88 10.02
C SER A 64 16.74 -11.09 9.28
N PHE A 65 16.85 -12.26 9.90
CA PHE A 65 17.68 -13.37 9.37
C PHE A 65 17.03 -14.16 8.22
N LEU A 66 15.72 -14.13 8.06
CA LEU A 66 14.99 -15.00 7.13
C LEU A 66 14.67 -14.36 5.77
N TYR A 67 15.03 -13.09 5.56
CA TYR A 67 14.71 -12.36 4.32
C TYR A 67 15.39 -12.97 3.08
N SER A 68 16.67 -13.33 3.18
CA SER A 68 17.41 -13.92 2.05
C SER A 68 16.83 -15.27 1.63
N LEU A 69 16.30 -16.05 2.59
CA LEU A 69 15.70 -17.37 2.31
C LEU A 69 14.38 -17.24 1.54
N VAL A 70 13.58 -16.19 1.82
CA VAL A 70 12.27 -15.99 1.17
C VAL A 70 12.42 -15.54 -0.28
N MET A 71 13.39 -14.66 -0.56
CA MET A 71 13.62 -14.19 -1.94
C MET A 71 14.20 -15.28 -2.84
N ASP A 72 15.10 -16.15 -2.31
CA ASP A 72 15.60 -17.30 -3.06
C ASP A 72 14.49 -18.32 -3.35
N THR A 73 13.55 -18.51 -2.42
CA THR A 73 12.41 -19.44 -2.61
C THR A 73 11.43 -18.93 -3.67
N TYR A 74 11.25 -17.62 -3.79
CA TYR A 74 10.39 -17.01 -4.83
C TYR A 74 10.96 -17.22 -6.24
N SER A 75 12.28 -17.25 -6.38
CA SER A 75 12.97 -17.47 -7.66
C SER A 75 12.90 -18.92 -8.14
N PHE A 76 12.63 -19.89 -7.27
CA PHE A 76 12.67 -21.35 -7.57
C PHE A 76 11.32 -22.05 -7.61
N GLY A 77 10.19 -21.36 -7.43
CA GLY A 77 8.85 -21.97 -7.45
C GLY A 77 8.54 -22.71 -6.12
N TYR A 78 7.33 -22.54 -5.64
CA TYR A 78 6.86 -23.14 -4.38
C TYR A 78 6.99 -24.67 -4.36
N SER A 79 7.83 -25.17 -3.47
CA SER A 79 7.65 -26.54 -2.98
C SER A 79 6.87 -26.48 -1.66
N SER A 80 5.78 -27.22 -1.57
CA SER A 80 4.85 -27.24 -0.40
C SER A 80 5.53 -27.62 0.94
N ALA A 81 6.71 -28.22 0.91
CA ALA A 81 7.47 -28.60 2.11
C ALA A 81 8.10 -27.42 2.85
N GLY A 82 8.53 -26.35 2.14
CA GLY A 82 9.17 -25.18 2.78
C GLY A 82 8.17 -24.19 3.38
N PHE A 83 6.91 -24.20 2.95
CA PHE A 83 5.89 -23.26 3.45
C PHE A 83 5.51 -23.52 4.91
N ASN A 84 5.49 -24.79 5.35
CA ASN A 84 5.07 -25.14 6.71
C ASN A 84 6.03 -24.65 7.79
N ASP A 85 7.32 -24.56 7.51
CA ASP A 85 8.37 -24.13 8.46
C ASP A 85 8.62 -22.61 8.47
N MET A 86 7.94 -21.83 7.60
CA MET A 86 8.10 -20.37 7.56
C MET A 86 7.44 -19.69 8.77
N PRO A 87 8.06 -18.61 9.30
CA PRO A 87 7.41 -17.74 10.28
C PRO A 87 6.09 -17.16 9.75
N MET A 88 5.09 -17.05 10.64
CA MET A 88 3.73 -16.62 10.27
C MET A 88 3.69 -15.27 9.52
N ASN A 89 4.51 -14.29 9.92
CA ASN A 89 4.56 -13.00 9.24
C ASN A 89 5.01 -13.10 7.77
N HIS A 90 5.89 -14.04 7.45
CA HIS A 90 6.33 -14.29 6.07
C HIS A 90 5.23 -14.96 5.25
N LYS A 91 4.52 -15.93 5.83
CA LYS A 91 3.35 -16.55 5.18
C LYS A 91 2.30 -15.50 4.84
N ILE A 92 2.02 -14.59 5.78
CA ILE A 92 1.07 -13.50 5.60
C ILE A 92 1.54 -12.53 4.50
N PHE A 93 2.83 -12.16 4.50
CA PHE A 93 3.37 -11.30 3.43
C PHE A 93 3.23 -11.95 2.05
N LEU A 94 3.59 -13.22 1.91
CA LEU A 94 3.48 -13.94 0.64
C LEU A 94 2.03 -14.06 0.18
N ALA A 95 1.12 -14.39 1.08
CA ALA A 95 -0.31 -14.47 0.77
C ALA A 95 -0.87 -13.10 0.33
N GLN A 96 -0.44 -12.00 0.96
CA GLN A 96 -0.80 -10.64 0.53
C GLN A 96 -0.21 -10.31 -0.84
N PHE A 97 1.03 -10.70 -1.09
CA PHE A 97 1.72 -10.47 -2.36
C PHE A 97 1.01 -11.20 -3.52
N ASP A 98 0.62 -12.45 -3.31
CA ASP A 98 -0.12 -13.24 -4.31
C ASP A 98 -1.53 -12.66 -4.54
N ALA A 99 -2.24 -12.25 -3.48
CA ALA A 99 -3.54 -11.61 -3.59
C ALA A 99 -3.46 -10.28 -4.37
N ILE A 100 -2.40 -9.47 -4.15
CA ILE A 100 -2.15 -8.24 -4.90
C ILE A 100 -2.01 -8.53 -6.39
N LYS A 101 -1.18 -9.51 -6.75
CA LYS A 101 -0.98 -9.89 -8.16
C LYS A 101 -2.24 -10.43 -8.80
N LYS A 102 -2.98 -11.29 -8.10
CA LYS A 102 -4.24 -11.84 -8.56
C LYS A 102 -5.26 -10.74 -8.84
N LEU A 103 -5.49 -9.84 -7.88
CA LEU A 103 -6.44 -8.73 -8.02
C LEU A 103 -6.02 -7.73 -9.10
N ALA A 104 -4.72 -7.51 -9.28
CA ALA A 104 -4.18 -6.69 -10.37
C ALA A 104 -4.48 -7.33 -11.74
N GLY A 105 -4.45 -8.66 -11.83
CA GLY A 105 -4.82 -9.39 -13.05
C GLY A 105 -6.30 -9.34 -13.41
N GLU A 106 -7.18 -9.01 -12.46
CA GLU A 106 -8.62 -8.83 -12.70
C GLU A 106 -8.96 -7.51 -13.41
N GLY A 107 -8.05 -6.54 -13.40
CA GLY A 107 -8.21 -5.25 -14.07
C GLY A 107 -7.82 -4.04 -13.22
N PRO A 108 -8.09 -2.83 -13.71
CA PRO A 108 -7.73 -1.57 -13.05
C PRO A 108 -8.31 -1.47 -11.63
N CYS A 109 -7.48 -1.05 -10.70
CA CYS A 109 -7.88 -0.89 -9.31
C CYS A 109 -6.95 0.08 -8.56
N VAL A 110 -7.37 0.51 -7.37
CA VAL A 110 -6.54 1.22 -6.40
C VAL A 110 -6.19 0.27 -5.26
N MET A 111 -4.92 0.18 -4.91
CA MET A 111 -4.42 -0.62 -3.78
C MET A 111 -3.72 0.26 -2.77
N VAL A 112 -4.07 0.15 -1.48
CA VAL A 112 -3.56 1.03 -0.43
C VAL A 112 -2.62 0.27 0.51
N GLY A 113 -1.31 0.56 0.43
CA GLY A 113 -0.27 0.01 1.30
C GLY A 113 0.19 -1.40 0.94
N ARG A 114 0.67 -2.13 1.95
CA ARG A 114 1.10 -3.54 1.93
C ARG A 114 2.12 -3.88 0.86
N CYS A 115 3.02 -2.92 0.58
CA CYS A 115 4.04 -3.07 -0.46
C CYS A 115 3.46 -3.38 -1.86
N ALA A 116 2.24 -2.91 -2.17
CA ALA A 116 1.62 -3.17 -3.46
C ALA A 116 2.44 -2.60 -4.63
N ASP A 117 3.09 -1.45 -4.43
CA ASP A 117 4.03 -0.85 -5.37
C ASP A 117 5.23 -1.76 -5.65
N TYR A 118 5.68 -2.52 -4.66
CA TYR A 118 6.76 -3.50 -4.80
C TYR A 118 6.28 -4.79 -5.47
N ALA A 119 5.12 -5.30 -5.05
CA ALA A 119 4.53 -6.52 -5.63
C ALA A 119 4.24 -6.36 -7.13
N LEU A 120 3.99 -5.13 -7.58
CA LEU A 120 3.65 -4.77 -8.95
C LEU A 120 4.76 -3.97 -9.67
N SER A 121 5.99 -4.02 -9.16
CA SER A 121 7.13 -3.27 -9.74
C SER A 121 7.40 -3.60 -11.21
N ASP A 122 7.13 -4.83 -11.62
CA ASP A 122 7.34 -5.32 -12.99
C ASP A 122 6.09 -5.16 -13.89
N TRP A 123 5.01 -4.57 -13.36
CA TRP A 123 3.78 -4.34 -14.12
C TRP A 123 3.82 -2.98 -14.82
N PRO A 124 3.80 -2.96 -16.16
CA PRO A 124 3.94 -1.72 -16.94
C PRO A 124 2.77 -0.75 -16.70
N ASP A 125 1.63 -1.28 -16.27
CA ASP A 125 0.42 -0.50 -15.98
C ASP A 125 0.32 -0.03 -14.52
N CYS A 126 1.32 -0.29 -13.68
CA CYS A 126 1.33 0.15 -12.29
C CYS A 126 1.82 1.60 -12.19
N PHE A 127 0.99 2.45 -11.55
CA PHE A 127 1.34 3.83 -11.18
C PHE A 127 1.40 3.97 -9.66
N SER A 128 2.61 4.15 -9.14
CA SER A 128 2.88 4.18 -7.71
C SER A 128 2.90 5.60 -7.14
N ILE A 129 2.20 5.80 -6.03
CA ILE A 129 2.02 7.11 -5.40
C ILE A 129 2.37 7.03 -3.91
N PHE A 130 2.99 8.08 -3.38
CA PHE A 130 3.17 8.26 -1.94
C PHE A 130 2.47 9.53 -1.47
N VAL A 131 1.58 9.41 -0.48
CA VAL A 131 0.84 10.54 0.11
C VAL A 131 1.39 10.86 1.48
N HIS A 132 1.88 12.08 1.66
CA HIS A 132 2.40 12.59 2.92
C HIS A 132 1.71 13.89 3.35
N ALA A 133 2.00 14.37 4.56
CA ALA A 133 1.66 15.70 5.02
C ALA A 133 2.53 16.09 6.22
N ASP A 134 2.66 17.39 6.48
CA ASP A 134 3.34 17.88 7.66
C ASP A 134 2.78 17.27 8.95
N LEU A 135 3.65 17.01 9.92
CA LEU A 135 3.29 16.32 11.16
C LEU A 135 2.15 17.04 11.91
N ASP A 136 2.17 18.37 11.97
CA ASP A 136 1.14 19.15 12.67
C ASP A 136 -0.24 19.05 12.00
N VAL A 137 -0.28 18.93 10.67
CA VAL A 137 -1.52 18.68 9.93
C VAL A 137 -2.06 17.31 10.27
N ARG A 138 -1.20 16.30 10.30
CA ARG A 138 -1.57 14.91 10.62
C ARG A 138 -2.03 14.77 12.07
N ILE A 139 -1.38 15.47 13.03
CA ILE A 139 -1.78 15.49 14.43
C ILE A 139 -3.21 16.02 14.56
N ARG A 140 -3.50 17.20 13.98
CA ARG A 140 -4.86 17.80 14.02
C ARG A 140 -5.91 16.85 13.43
N ARG A 141 -5.62 16.20 12.30
CA ARG A 141 -6.54 15.24 11.66
C ARG A 141 -6.83 14.03 12.55
N ILE A 142 -5.79 13.46 13.17
CA ILE A 142 -5.90 12.26 14.01
C ILE A 142 -6.55 12.61 15.36
N ALA A 143 -6.19 13.74 15.99
CA ALA A 143 -6.79 14.22 17.22
C ALA A 143 -8.30 14.42 17.02
N SER A 144 -8.71 15.15 15.99
CA SER A 144 -10.11 15.38 15.65
C SER A 144 -10.87 14.08 15.35
N LYS A 145 -10.30 13.18 14.54
CA LYS A 145 -10.97 11.95 14.13
C LYS A 145 -11.24 10.97 15.27
N TYR A 146 -10.34 10.90 16.25
CA TYR A 146 -10.39 9.90 17.33
C TYR A 146 -10.63 10.50 18.72
N GLY A 147 -10.88 11.82 18.83
CA GLY A 147 -11.08 12.49 20.13
C GLY A 147 -9.86 12.41 21.04
N LYS A 148 -8.64 12.47 20.47
CA LYS A 148 -7.39 12.35 21.20
C LYS A 148 -6.74 13.71 21.44
N SER A 149 -5.90 13.80 22.48
CA SER A 149 -4.98 14.92 22.65
C SER A 149 -3.93 14.92 21.55
N ASP A 150 -3.32 16.08 21.26
CA ASP A 150 -2.25 16.22 20.27
C ASP A 150 -1.06 15.31 20.58
N ARG A 151 -0.73 15.13 21.86
CA ARG A 151 0.33 14.22 22.30
C ARG A 151 0.01 12.76 21.94
N GLU A 152 -1.18 12.29 22.28
CA GLU A 152 -1.61 10.92 21.94
C GLU A 152 -1.70 10.71 20.43
N ALA A 153 -2.16 11.70 19.68
CA ALA A 153 -2.21 11.67 18.23
C ALA A 153 -0.80 11.56 17.63
N LYS A 154 0.16 12.35 18.12
CA LYS A 154 1.57 12.31 17.72
C LYS A 154 2.20 10.95 18.01
N ASP A 155 1.98 10.41 19.21
CA ASP A 155 2.52 9.10 19.60
C ASP A 155 1.96 7.97 18.69
N LEU A 156 0.67 8.04 18.40
CA LEU A 156 0.00 7.09 17.49
C LEU A 156 0.55 7.20 16.05
N ILE A 157 0.74 8.41 15.54
CA ILE A 157 1.33 8.67 14.22
C ILE A 157 2.74 8.06 14.14
N ASN A 158 3.60 8.41 15.10
CA ASN A 158 4.99 7.94 15.12
C ASN A 158 5.07 6.40 15.20
N LYS A 159 4.25 5.79 16.05
CA LYS A 159 4.19 4.32 16.18
C LYS A 159 3.75 3.66 14.88
N THR A 160 2.71 4.19 14.25
CA THR A 160 2.16 3.61 13.01
C THR A 160 3.12 3.79 11.84
N ASP A 161 3.68 4.97 11.65
CA ASP A 161 4.63 5.24 10.57
C ASP A 161 5.93 4.44 10.75
N LYS A 162 6.42 4.29 11.98
CA LYS A 162 7.57 3.44 12.28
C LYS A 162 7.29 1.97 11.92
N SER A 163 6.10 1.46 12.23
CA SER A 163 5.70 0.09 11.87
C SER A 163 5.67 -0.09 10.35
N ARG A 164 5.03 0.83 9.62
CA ARG A 164 4.95 0.81 8.15
C ARG A 164 6.31 0.91 7.48
N ALA A 165 7.14 1.85 7.95
CA ALA A 165 8.49 2.01 7.43
C ALA A 165 9.33 0.74 7.65
N SER A 166 9.26 0.16 8.86
CA SER A 166 9.99 -1.08 9.16
C SER A 166 9.51 -2.24 8.30
N TYR A 167 8.19 -2.39 8.12
CA TYR A 167 7.59 -3.42 7.26
C TYR A 167 8.04 -3.24 5.79
N TYR A 168 7.86 -2.04 5.24
CA TYR A 168 8.20 -1.74 3.85
C TYR A 168 9.70 -1.93 3.59
N ASN A 169 10.55 -1.32 4.42
CA ASN A 169 12.00 -1.41 4.25
C ASN A 169 12.51 -2.84 4.34
N TYR A 170 11.91 -3.65 5.22
CA TYR A 170 12.26 -5.04 5.41
C TYR A 170 11.94 -5.90 4.18
N TYR A 171 10.70 -5.78 3.67
CA TYR A 171 10.24 -6.64 2.57
C TYR A 171 10.62 -6.16 1.17
N THR A 172 10.96 -4.89 1.00
CA THR A 172 11.26 -4.32 -0.33
C THR A 172 12.72 -3.98 -0.54
N ASN A 173 13.51 -3.98 0.53
CA ASN A 173 14.89 -3.45 0.52
C ASN A 173 15.00 -2.00 -0.01
N LYS A 174 13.88 -1.25 0.05
CA LYS A 174 13.78 0.16 -0.33
C LYS A 174 13.51 1.01 0.91
N LYS A 175 13.55 2.33 0.76
CA LYS A 175 13.25 3.27 1.85
C LYS A 175 11.82 3.80 1.72
N TRP A 176 10.98 3.49 2.70
CA TRP A 176 9.60 3.97 2.74
C TRP A 176 9.51 5.50 2.63
N GLY A 177 8.64 6.00 1.75
CA GLY A 177 8.46 7.43 1.49
C GLY A 177 9.60 8.11 0.72
N SER A 178 10.56 7.36 0.20
CA SER A 178 11.61 7.90 -0.65
C SER A 178 11.04 8.28 -2.03
N ALA A 179 11.15 9.54 -2.42
CA ALA A 179 10.60 10.03 -3.69
C ALA A 179 11.14 9.28 -4.93
N LYS A 180 12.28 8.60 -4.82
CA LYS A 180 12.88 7.83 -5.92
C LYS A 180 12.13 6.51 -6.20
N ASP A 181 11.35 6.04 -5.23
CA ASP A 181 10.71 4.75 -5.29
C ASP A 181 9.24 4.83 -5.72
N TYR A 182 8.73 6.05 -6.00
CA TYR A 182 7.35 6.30 -6.42
C TYR A 182 7.31 7.16 -7.67
N ASN A 183 6.29 6.95 -8.51
CA ASN A 183 6.07 7.79 -9.70
C ASN A 183 5.57 9.20 -9.32
N LEU A 184 4.86 9.33 -8.19
CA LEU A 184 4.37 10.60 -7.67
C LEU A 184 4.42 10.64 -6.15
N CYS A 185 4.98 11.71 -5.57
CA CYS A 185 4.84 12.02 -4.15
C CYS A 185 4.02 13.29 -3.99
N ILE A 186 3.02 13.28 -3.11
CA ILE A 186 2.08 14.39 -2.99
C ILE A 186 1.86 14.80 -1.53
N ASP A 187 1.92 16.12 -1.28
CA ASP A 187 1.62 16.71 0.02
C ASP A 187 0.14 17.05 0.15
N SER A 188 -0.61 16.17 0.82
CA SER A 188 -2.04 16.37 1.09
C SER A 188 -2.33 17.41 2.17
N GLY A 189 -1.30 17.83 2.89
CA GLY A 189 -1.42 18.92 3.87
C GLY A 189 -1.51 20.28 3.20
N LYS A 190 -0.72 20.49 2.14
CA LYS A 190 -0.70 21.73 1.34
C LYS A 190 -1.89 21.81 0.39
N LEU A 191 -2.24 20.73 -0.26
CA LEU A 191 -3.28 20.71 -1.30
C LEU A 191 -4.69 20.50 -0.76
N GLY A 192 -4.82 19.89 0.41
CA GLY A 192 -6.09 19.35 0.85
C GLY A 192 -6.43 18.03 0.15
N LEU A 193 -7.49 17.36 0.60
CA LEU A 193 -7.89 16.04 0.12
C LEU A 193 -8.33 16.07 -1.34
N ASP A 194 -9.25 16.97 -1.67
CA ASP A 194 -9.91 17.03 -3.00
C ASP A 194 -8.92 17.39 -4.10
N ASN A 195 -8.07 18.40 -3.86
CA ASN A 195 -7.05 18.78 -4.84
C ASN A 195 -5.95 17.71 -4.98
N ALA A 196 -5.57 17.05 -3.89
CA ALA A 196 -4.62 15.93 -3.96
C ALA A 196 -5.19 14.77 -4.79
N ALA A 197 -6.46 14.42 -4.61
CA ALA A 197 -7.13 13.43 -5.45
C ALA A 197 -7.16 13.85 -6.92
N LYS A 198 -7.47 15.12 -7.20
CA LYS A 198 -7.50 15.66 -8.56
C LYS A 198 -6.13 15.60 -9.25
N VAL A 199 -5.06 16.00 -8.57
CA VAL A 199 -3.69 15.91 -9.12
C VAL A 199 -3.32 14.46 -9.43
N ILE A 200 -3.71 13.50 -8.58
CA ILE A 200 -3.49 12.08 -8.84
C ILE A 200 -4.27 11.62 -10.08
N ILE A 201 -5.53 12.00 -10.19
CA ILE A 201 -6.37 11.67 -11.35
C ILE A 201 -5.74 12.17 -12.64
N ASP A 202 -5.34 13.44 -12.66
CA ASP A 202 -4.71 14.07 -13.83
C ASP A 202 -3.37 13.36 -14.19
N ALA A 203 -2.56 13.02 -13.19
CA ALA A 203 -1.31 12.29 -13.39
C ALA A 203 -1.53 10.87 -13.97
N VAL A 204 -2.53 10.14 -13.48
CA VAL A 204 -2.90 8.82 -14.01
C VAL A 204 -3.40 8.93 -15.45
N GLN A 205 -4.21 9.93 -15.78
CA GLN A 205 -4.68 10.15 -17.14
C GLN A 205 -3.53 10.46 -18.11
N ILE A 206 -2.55 11.26 -17.67
CA ILE A 206 -1.33 11.53 -18.44
C ILE A 206 -0.52 10.26 -18.64
N PHE A 207 -0.36 9.44 -17.60
CA PHE A 207 0.33 8.17 -17.66
C PHE A 207 -0.35 7.20 -18.64
N ASP A 208 -1.68 7.06 -18.58
CA ASP A 208 -2.45 6.22 -19.52
C ASP A 208 -2.32 6.71 -20.96
N ALA A 209 -2.29 8.01 -21.18
CA ALA A 209 -2.10 8.59 -22.52
C ALA A 209 -0.69 8.32 -23.07
N SER A 210 0.33 8.24 -22.23
CA SER A 210 1.72 7.97 -22.64
C SER A 210 1.94 6.54 -23.12
N LYS A 211 1.12 5.56 -22.65
CA LYS A 211 1.22 4.16 -23.05
C LYS A 211 0.67 3.88 -24.46
N LYS A 212 -0.13 4.80 -25.00
CA LYS A 212 -0.77 4.64 -26.32
C LYS A 212 0.12 5.07 -27.47
N LYS A 213 1.34 5.51 -27.16
CA LYS A 213 2.36 5.89 -28.15
C LYS A 213 3.38 4.76 -28.35
#